data_9b97ed0d4b9a58c7b356d4d69d58bba1
#
_entry.id   9b97ed0d4b9a58c7b356d4d69d58bba1
#
_cell.length_a   1.000
_cell.length_b   1.000
_cell.length_c   1.000
_cell.angle_alpha   90.00
_cell.angle_beta   90.00
_cell.angle_gamma   90.00
#
_symmetry.space_group_name_H-M   'P 1'
#
loop_
_entity.id
_entity.type
_entity.pdbx_description
1 polymer ?
#
loop_
_entity_poly.entity_id
_entity_poly.type
_entity_poly.pdbx_seq_one_letter_code
_entity_poly.pdbx_strand_id
1 'polypeptide(L)' 'MTIRTLIVDDEPLARRGLELRLRDAADITIVRQCANGREAIAAIAEEAPDLMFLDIQMPGLSGLDVVAQVPQES' A
#
# COMPACT_ATOMS: atom_id res chain seq x y z
N MET A 1 -2.29 -15.58 12.45
CA MET A 1 -2.80 -15.01 11.20
C MET A 1 -2.23 -13.62 11.01
N THR A 2 -1.72 -13.32 9.85
CA THR A 2 -1.13 -12.02 9.57
C THR A 2 -1.95 -11.26 8.55
N ILE A 3 -1.94 -9.93 8.68
CA ILE A 3 -2.60 -9.04 7.74
C ILE A 3 -1.54 -8.60 6.73
N ARG A 4 -1.69 -9.04 5.49
CA ARG A 4 -0.75 -8.71 4.42
C ARG A 4 -1.02 -7.27 3.99
N THR A 5 -0.02 -6.41 4.18
CA THR A 5 -0.21 -4.97 4.10
C THR A 5 0.66 -4.36 3.00
N LEU A 6 0.07 -3.46 2.24
CA LEU A 6 0.73 -2.69 1.20
C LEU A 6 0.83 -1.24 1.65
N ILE A 7 1.99 -0.62 1.45
CA ILE A 7 2.18 0.81 1.72
C ILE A 7 2.42 1.50 0.39
N VAL A 8 1.64 2.55 0.11
CA VAL A 8 1.75 3.32 -1.13
C VAL A 8 1.88 4.80 -0.80
N ASP A 9 3.05 5.38 -1.05
CA ASP A 9 3.32 6.78 -0.77
C ASP A 9 4.54 7.20 -1.59
N ASP A 10 4.49 8.36 -2.23
CA ASP A 10 5.60 8.85 -3.05
C ASP A 10 6.75 9.41 -2.21
N GLU A 11 6.56 9.59 -0.91
CA GLU A 11 7.57 10.12 -0.01
C GLU A 11 8.30 8.99 0.71
N PRO A 12 9.61 8.78 0.43
CA PRO A 12 10.35 7.70 1.10
C PRO A 12 10.36 7.80 2.62
N LEU A 13 10.43 9.03 3.16
CA LEU A 13 10.42 9.21 4.61
C LEU A 13 9.07 8.86 5.22
N ALA A 14 7.99 9.12 4.51
CA ALA A 14 6.66 8.75 4.99
C ALA A 14 6.51 7.23 5.02
N ARG A 15 6.99 6.54 3.98
CA ARG A 15 6.97 5.07 3.95
C ARG A 15 7.79 4.50 5.10
N ARG A 16 8.98 5.07 5.33
CA ARG A 16 9.85 4.62 6.41
C ARG A 16 9.22 4.82 7.78
N GLY A 17 8.60 6.00 7.97
CA GLY A 17 7.92 6.30 9.24
C GLY A 17 6.79 5.31 9.52
N LEU A 18 6.01 4.99 8.51
CA LEU A 18 4.91 4.05 8.66
C LEU A 18 5.44 2.64 8.90
N GLU A 19 6.49 2.24 8.19
CA GLU A 19 7.13 0.94 8.41
C GLU A 19 7.58 0.79 9.85
N LEU A 20 8.21 1.83 10.40
CA LEU A 20 8.69 1.79 11.78
C LEU A 20 7.55 1.70 12.78
N ARG A 21 6.44 2.40 12.51
CA ARG A 21 5.27 2.34 13.38
C ARG A 21 4.61 0.97 13.37
N LEU A 22 4.62 0.31 12.21
CA LEU A 22 3.97 -0.99 12.08
C LEU A 22 4.88 -2.15 12.47
N ARG A 23 6.16 -1.88 12.71
CA ARG A 23 7.13 -2.93 13.03
C ARG A 23 6.72 -3.76 14.24
N ASP A 24 6.16 -3.10 15.25
CA ASP A 24 5.79 -3.77 16.49
C ASP A 24 4.37 -4.37 16.46
N ALA A 25 3.65 -4.17 15.37
CA ALA A 25 2.32 -4.75 15.20
C ALA A 25 2.48 -6.19 14.72
N ALA A 26 2.37 -7.14 15.63
CA ALA A 26 2.67 -8.54 15.34
C ALA A 26 1.79 -9.13 14.24
N ASP A 27 0.58 -8.59 14.07
CA ASP A 27 -0.37 -9.12 13.11
C ASP A 27 -0.19 -8.53 11.70
N ILE A 28 0.68 -7.54 11.54
CA ILE A 28 0.87 -6.86 10.26
C ILE A 28 2.17 -7.29 9.61
N THR A 29 2.07 -7.72 8.36
CA THR A 29 3.23 -8.04 7.53
C THR A 29 3.23 -7.12 6.32
N ILE A 30 4.25 -6.29 6.18
CA ILE A 30 4.37 -5.41 5.01
C ILE A 30 4.92 -6.25 3.87
N VAL A 31 4.07 -6.50 2.87
CA VAL A 31 4.47 -7.36 1.74
C VAL A 31 5.13 -6.57 0.63
N ARG A 32 4.82 -5.27 0.50
CA ARG A 32 5.47 -4.42 -0.48
C ARG A 32 5.23 -2.96 -0.15
N GLN A 33 6.18 -2.11 -0.58
CA GLN A 33 6.04 -0.66 -0.50
C GLN A 33 6.15 -0.10 -1.91
N CYS A 34 5.26 0.82 -2.25
CA CYS A 34 5.16 1.38 -3.59
C CYS A 34 5.30 2.89 -3.53
N ALA A 35 5.93 3.47 -4.55
CA ALA A 35 6.19 4.89 -4.62
C ALA A 35 5.18 5.64 -5.49
N ASN A 36 4.34 4.94 -6.22
CA ASN A 36 3.35 5.56 -7.10
C ASN A 36 2.20 4.60 -7.36
N GLY A 37 1.16 5.14 -8.01
CA GLY A 37 -0.04 4.36 -8.28
C GLY A 37 0.17 3.19 -9.21
N ARG A 38 1.06 3.34 -10.18
CA ARG A 38 1.35 2.26 -11.12
C ARG A 38 1.95 1.05 -10.41
N GLU A 39 2.92 1.31 -9.52
CA GLU A 39 3.51 0.25 -8.71
C GLU A 39 2.46 -0.39 -7.80
N ALA A 40 1.56 0.44 -7.25
CA ALA A 40 0.53 -0.06 -6.37
C ALA A 40 -0.43 -1.00 -7.08
N ILE A 41 -0.85 -0.65 -8.29
CA ILE A 41 -1.75 -1.50 -9.07
C ILE A 41 -1.09 -2.85 -9.35
N ALA A 42 0.19 -2.85 -9.74
CA ALA A 42 0.91 -4.09 -9.97
C ALA A 42 1.03 -4.91 -8.68
N ALA A 43 1.31 -4.25 -7.56
CA ALA A 43 1.46 -4.93 -6.28
C ALA A 43 0.14 -5.55 -5.81
N ILE A 44 -0.97 -4.87 -6.03
CA ILE A 44 -2.29 -5.41 -5.69
C ILE A 44 -2.53 -6.72 -6.43
N ALA A 45 -2.21 -6.73 -7.72
CA ALA A 45 -2.41 -7.93 -8.54
C ALA A 45 -1.49 -9.07 -8.13
N GLU A 46 -0.24 -8.75 -7.75
CA GLU A 46 0.76 -9.77 -7.44
C GLU A 46 0.69 -10.27 -6.00
N GLU A 47 0.39 -9.37 -5.06
CA GLU A 47 0.46 -9.69 -3.63
C GLU A 47 -0.88 -9.97 -3.00
N ALA A 48 -1.97 -9.53 -3.63
CA ALA A 48 -3.33 -9.66 -3.07
C ALA A 48 -3.39 -9.25 -1.60
N PRO A 49 -3.00 -7.99 -1.27
CA PRO A 49 -2.93 -7.57 0.12
C PRO A 49 -4.32 -7.51 0.77
N ASP A 50 -4.33 -7.64 2.10
CA ASP A 50 -5.55 -7.52 2.89
C ASP A 50 -5.82 -6.07 3.28
N LEU A 51 -4.76 -5.26 3.35
CA LEU A 51 -4.85 -3.87 3.83
C LEU A 51 -3.88 -3.01 3.03
N MET A 52 -4.29 -1.79 2.73
CA MET A 52 -3.44 -0.84 2.01
C MET A 52 -3.47 0.52 2.69
N PHE A 53 -2.28 1.05 3.01
CA PHE A 53 -2.12 2.44 3.43
C PHE A 53 -1.80 3.24 2.17
N LEU A 54 -2.64 4.20 1.83
CA LEU A 54 -2.56 4.89 0.55
C LEU A 54 -2.56 6.40 0.73
N ASP A 55 -1.52 7.06 0.18
CA ASP A 55 -1.50 8.51 0.04
C ASP A 55 -2.28 8.86 -1.22
N ILE A 56 -3.41 9.55 -1.06
CA ILE A 56 -4.31 9.87 -2.18
C ILE A 56 -3.85 11.08 -2.99
N GLN A 57 -2.73 11.71 -2.63
CA GLN A 57 -2.24 12.90 -3.31
C GLN A 57 -0.96 12.67 -4.10
N MET A 58 -0.74 11.44 -4.54
CA MET A 58 0.45 11.12 -5.33
C MET A 58 0.38 11.77 -6.71
N PRO A 59 1.52 12.26 -7.23
CA PRO A 59 1.58 12.81 -8.59
C PRO A 59 1.25 11.77 -9.65
N GLY A 60 0.68 12.21 -10.73
CA GLY A 60 0.35 11.35 -11.85
C GLY A 60 -0.95 10.61 -11.64
N LEU A 61 -0.88 9.37 -11.22
CA LEU A 61 -2.07 8.55 -10.95
C LEU A 61 -2.49 8.79 -9.51
N SER A 62 -3.70 9.29 -9.30
CA SER A 62 -4.16 9.63 -7.96
C SER A 62 -4.45 8.37 -7.14
N GLY A 63 -4.46 8.53 -5.80
CA GLY A 63 -4.82 7.45 -4.92
C GLY A 63 -6.23 6.91 -5.20
N LEU A 64 -7.14 7.79 -5.59
CA LEU A 64 -8.49 7.37 -5.92
C LEU A 64 -8.53 6.50 -7.18
N ASP A 65 -7.64 6.77 -8.14
CA ASP A 65 -7.53 5.93 -9.33
C ASP A 65 -7.02 4.54 -8.97
N VAL A 66 -6.09 4.46 -8.01
CA VAL A 66 -5.60 3.17 -7.53
C VAL A 66 -6.73 2.38 -6.88
N VAL A 67 -7.54 3.04 -6.05
CA VAL A 67 -8.68 2.40 -5.40
C VAL A 67 -9.66 1.87 -6.42
N ALA A 68 -9.86 2.60 -7.52
CA ALA A 68 -10.77 2.18 -8.58
C ALA A 68 -10.30 0.91 -9.29
N GLN A 69 -9.00 0.58 -9.18
CA GLN A 69 -8.45 -0.64 -9.79
C GLN A 69 -8.51 -1.84 -8.86
N VAL A 70 -8.88 -1.65 -7.60
CA VAL A 70 -8.97 -2.75 -6.65
C VAL A 70 -10.23 -3.57 -6.95
N PRO A 71 -10.13 -4.91 -6.97
CA PRO A 71 -11.30 -5.75 -7.16
C PRO A 71 -12.37 -5.47 -6.11
N GLN A 72 -13.61 -5.43 -6.54
CA GLN A 72 -14.75 -5.14 -5.66
C GLN A 72 -15.11 -6.31 -4.75
N GLU A 73 -14.54 -7.44 -4.96
CA GLU A 73 -14.79 -8.60 -4.14
C GLU A 73 -14.07 -8.52 -2.82
N SER A 74 -14.72 -8.92 -1.83
CA SER A 74 -14.15 -8.92 -0.49
C SER A 74 -14.20 -10.32 0.10
#